data_fc1442f49c03190a526cb5bd25da27c8
#
_entry.id   fc1442f49c03190a526cb5bd25da27c8
#
_cell.length_a   1.000
_cell.length_b   1.000
_cell.length_c   1.000
_cell.angle_alpha   90.00
_cell.angle_beta   90.00
_cell.angle_gamma   90.00
#
_symmetry.space_group_name_H-M   'P 1'
#
loop_
_entity.id
_entity.type
_entity.pdbx_description
1 polymer ?
#
loop_
_entity_poly.entity_id
_entity_poly.type
_entity_poly.pdbx_seq_one_letter_code
_entity_poly.pdbx_strand_id
1 'polypeptide(L)'
;TKLRGMLEIVSSASEFETVPIRRHEDVLLRRIYDRMPLKLDKIQFENPFHKTFILLQAHFSRLTLPADLAQDQRDILNRVLTLLNACVDVMSSGAMLNAIVAMEISHMCVQAVWDRDSPLRQVPHFTAATIQRCQARGIHDVYALADVLPDMSQHERDELLQLNKRQLADVAT
;
A
#
# COMPACT_ATOMS: atom_id res chain seq x y z
N THR A 1 10.30 -11.89 8.48
CA THR A 1 9.43 -12.22 7.34
C THR A 1 10.10 -11.79 6.05
N LYS A 2 9.90 -12.52 4.95
CA LYS A 2 10.50 -12.21 3.63
C LYS A 2 10.13 -10.81 3.15
N LEU A 3 8.90 -10.38 3.38
CA LEU A 3 8.41 -9.05 3.04
C LEU A 3 9.21 -7.94 3.76
N ARG A 4 9.44 -8.05 5.08
CA ARG A 4 10.27 -7.10 5.83
C ARG A 4 11.66 -6.98 5.23
N GLY A 5 12.33 -8.13 5.02
CA GLY A 5 13.70 -8.15 4.49
C GLY A 5 13.79 -7.54 3.09
N MET A 6 12.85 -7.85 2.20
CA MET A 6 12.81 -7.25 0.87
C MET A 6 12.54 -5.75 0.92
N LEU A 7 11.61 -5.29 1.76
CA LEU A 7 11.33 -3.88 1.92
C LEU A 7 12.53 -3.11 2.48
N GLU A 8 13.27 -3.71 3.42
CA GLU A 8 14.52 -3.17 3.96
C GLU A 8 15.60 -3.06 2.87
N ILE A 9 15.78 -4.09 2.05
CA ILE A 9 16.72 -4.07 0.91
C ILE A 9 16.34 -2.98 -0.08
N VAL A 10 15.08 -2.94 -0.51
CA VAL A 10 14.58 -1.96 -1.47
C VAL A 10 14.75 -0.53 -0.95
N SER A 11 14.39 -0.27 0.30
CA SER A 11 14.53 1.07 0.90
C SER A 11 15.97 1.50 1.13
N SER A 12 16.92 0.56 1.12
CA SER A 12 18.36 0.83 1.27
C SER A 12 19.08 1.03 -0.06
N ALA A 13 18.35 1.07 -1.17
CA ALA A 13 18.96 1.31 -2.48
C ALA A 13 19.52 2.73 -2.59
N SER A 14 20.59 2.88 -3.37
CA SER A 14 21.31 4.16 -3.57
C SER A 14 20.42 5.28 -4.12
N GLU A 15 19.36 4.94 -4.83
CA GLU A 15 18.35 5.86 -5.35
C GLU A 15 17.68 6.71 -4.26
N PHE A 16 17.68 6.23 -3.02
CA PHE A 16 17.05 6.91 -1.88
C PHE A 16 18.02 7.70 -1.00
N GLU A 17 19.31 7.69 -1.29
CA GLU A 17 20.31 8.49 -0.58
C GLU A 17 19.99 9.99 -0.60
N THR A 18 19.38 10.46 -1.68
CA THR A 18 19.01 11.87 -1.88
C THR A 18 17.66 12.27 -1.28
N VAL A 19 16.97 11.36 -0.59
CA VAL A 19 15.70 11.67 0.10
C VAL A 19 15.95 12.74 1.16
N PRO A 20 15.27 13.89 1.10
CA PRO A 20 15.57 15.01 1.98
C PRO A 20 15.22 14.71 3.45
N ILE A 21 16.13 15.06 4.35
CA ILE A 21 15.91 15.02 5.79
C ILE A 21 15.82 16.45 6.29
N ARG A 22 14.66 16.84 6.83
CA ARG A 22 14.41 18.20 7.33
C ARG A 22 14.52 18.24 8.86
N ARG A 23 14.81 19.41 9.38
CA ARG A 23 14.84 19.62 10.83
C ARG A 23 13.45 19.39 11.43
N HIS A 24 13.41 18.72 12.58
CA HIS A 24 12.19 18.40 13.35
C HIS A 24 11.22 17.41 12.68
N GLU A 25 11.61 16.74 11.58
CA GLU A 25 10.85 15.64 10.99
C GLU A 25 10.86 14.37 11.87
N ASP A 26 11.90 14.18 12.64
CA ASP A 26 12.13 13.01 13.49
C ASP A 26 10.96 12.71 14.42
N VAL A 27 10.36 13.72 15.04
CA VAL A 27 9.20 13.57 15.92
C VAL A 27 8.00 13.04 15.16
N LEU A 28 7.79 13.53 13.94
CA LEU A 28 6.66 13.12 13.09
C LEU A 28 6.88 11.73 12.54
N LEU A 29 8.09 11.45 12.04
CA LEU A 29 8.47 10.12 11.54
C LEU A 29 8.37 9.07 12.66
N ARG A 30 8.73 9.40 13.88
CA ARG A 30 8.57 8.52 15.05
C ARG A 30 7.10 8.16 15.27
N ARG A 31 6.20 9.15 15.27
CA ARG A 31 4.75 8.92 15.45
C ARG A 31 4.16 8.02 14.36
N ILE A 32 4.61 8.20 13.11
CA ILE A 32 4.21 7.35 11.98
C ILE A 32 4.76 5.94 12.21
N TYR A 33 6.05 5.83 12.49
CA TYR A 33 6.73 4.55 12.67
C TYR A 33 6.14 3.71 13.81
N ASP A 34 5.74 4.33 14.91
CA ASP A 34 5.14 3.62 16.05
C ASP A 34 3.86 2.85 15.66
N ARG A 35 3.14 3.35 14.64
CA ARG A 35 1.93 2.72 14.09
C ARG A 35 2.20 1.68 13.00
N MET A 36 3.43 1.60 12.49
CA MET A 36 3.76 0.70 11.39
C MET A 36 3.99 -0.74 11.88
N PRO A 37 3.57 -1.74 11.10
CA PRO A 37 3.67 -3.15 11.49
C PRO A 37 5.09 -3.70 11.41
N LEU A 38 5.91 -3.20 10.47
CA LEU A 38 7.28 -3.68 10.29
C LEU A 38 8.25 -2.76 11.01
N LYS A 39 9.11 -3.35 11.84
CA LYS A 39 10.10 -2.63 12.65
C LYS A 39 11.50 -3.00 12.23
N LEU A 40 12.41 -2.02 12.24
CA LEU A 40 13.84 -2.22 12.10
C LEU A 40 14.49 -2.41 13.47
N ASP A 41 15.57 -3.18 13.53
CA ASP A 41 16.25 -3.46 14.79
C ASP A 41 16.92 -2.19 15.39
N LYS A 42 17.40 -1.30 14.50
CA LYS A 42 17.98 -0.01 14.87
C LYS A 42 17.47 1.07 13.94
N ILE A 43 16.42 1.77 14.36
CA ILE A 43 15.86 2.88 13.59
C ILE A 43 16.62 4.19 13.85
N GLN A 44 16.89 4.94 12.77
CA GLN A 44 17.48 6.28 12.79
C GLN A 44 16.60 7.20 11.94
N PHE A 45 15.92 8.15 12.56
CA PHE A 45 14.98 9.04 11.87
C PHE A 45 15.65 10.09 10.99
N GLU A 46 16.94 10.29 11.13
CA GLU A 46 17.77 11.17 10.30
C GLU A 46 18.41 10.44 9.10
N ASN A 47 18.11 9.15 8.93
CA ASN A 47 18.62 8.33 7.84
C ASN A 47 17.61 8.30 6.68
N PRO A 48 18.00 8.72 5.45
CA PRO A 48 17.11 8.75 4.30
C PRO A 48 16.53 7.37 3.92
N PHE A 49 17.29 6.29 4.10
CA PHE A 49 16.84 4.93 3.85
C PHE A 49 15.75 4.49 4.85
N HIS A 50 15.93 4.85 6.13
CA HIS A 50 14.92 4.56 7.16
C HIS A 50 13.66 5.42 6.96
N LYS A 51 13.80 6.69 6.55
CA LYS A 51 12.68 7.53 6.15
C LYS A 51 11.90 6.91 4.98
N THR A 52 12.61 6.40 3.97
CA THR A 52 12.00 5.68 2.84
C THR A 52 11.20 4.46 3.30
N PHE A 53 11.77 3.65 4.18
CA PHE A 53 11.11 2.48 4.77
C PHE A 53 9.82 2.85 5.53
N ILE A 54 9.84 3.96 6.28
CA ILE A 54 8.67 4.46 7.01
C ILE A 54 7.59 4.98 6.05
N LEU A 55 7.97 5.78 5.04
CA LEU A 55 7.01 6.39 4.11
C LEU A 55 6.35 5.37 3.18
N LEU A 56 7.05 4.30 2.80
CA LEU A 56 6.45 3.18 2.06
C LEU A 56 5.37 2.48 2.90
N GLN A 57 5.65 2.18 4.15
CA GLN A 57 4.66 1.59 5.04
C GLN A 57 3.47 2.53 5.29
N ALA A 58 3.71 3.84 5.43
CA ALA A 58 2.66 4.83 5.57
C ALA A 58 1.73 4.84 4.33
N HIS A 59 2.30 4.63 3.12
CA HIS A 59 1.53 4.50 1.89
C HIS A 59 0.65 3.23 1.90
N PHE A 60 1.20 2.07 2.24
CA PHE A 60 0.42 0.82 2.34
C PHE A 60 -0.70 0.90 3.38
N SER A 61 -0.49 1.67 4.43
CA SER A 61 -1.48 1.94 5.49
C SER A 61 -2.45 3.08 5.13
N ARG A 62 -2.28 3.72 3.98
CA ARG A 62 -3.07 4.87 3.50
C ARG A 62 -3.15 6.00 4.53
N LEU A 63 -2.03 6.28 5.21
CA LEU A 63 -1.95 7.39 6.16
C LEU A 63 -1.90 8.72 5.43
N THR A 64 -2.71 9.67 5.94
CA THR A 64 -2.62 11.07 5.51
C THR A 64 -1.36 11.69 6.10
N LEU A 65 -0.50 12.22 5.23
CA LEU A 65 0.76 12.86 5.59
C LEU A 65 0.69 14.38 5.38
N PRO A 66 1.48 15.16 6.12
CA PRO A 66 1.72 16.58 5.81
C PRO A 66 2.28 16.72 4.38
N ALA A 67 2.07 17.89 3.79
CA ALA A 67 2.39 18.16 2.38
C ALA A 67 3.83 17.80 1.99
N ASP A 68 4.81 18.14 2.83
CA ASP A 68 6.23 17.86 2.59
C ASP A 68 6.52 16.35 2.56
N LEU A 69 6.02 15.60 3.55
CA LEU A 69 6.20 14.14 3.61
C LEU A 69 5.39 13.44 2.50
N ALA A 70 4.23 13.96 2.14
CA ALA A 70 3.43 13.44 1.04
C ALA A 70 4.14 13.63 -0.32
N GLN A 71 4.87 14.74 -0.50
CA GLN A 71 5.69 14.95 -1.69
C GLN A 71 6.87 13.98 -1.73
N ASP A 72 7.61 13.86 -0.63
CA ASP A 72 8.71 12.91 -0.52
C ASP A 72 8.25 11.47 -0.78
N GLN A 73 7.07 11.10 -0.26
CA GLN A 73 6.47 9.77 -0.49
C GLN A 73 6.17 9.54 -1.98
N ARG A 74 5.63 10.53 -2.71
CA ARG A 74 5.39 10.41 -4.17
C ARG A 74 6.68 10.20 -4.93
N ASP A 75 7.73 10.96 -4.60
CA ASP A 75 9.04 10.83 -5.25
C ASP A 75 9.67 9.46 -4.97
N ILE A 76 9.52 8.94 -3.75
CA ILE A 76 9.94 7.60 -3.37
C ILE A 76 9.17 6.54 -4.17
N LEU A 77 7.84 6.65 -4.27
CA LEU A 77 7.01 5.68 -4.97
C LEU A 77 7.35 5.59 -6.45
N ASN A 78 7.60 6.71 -7.11
CA ASN A 78 8.03 6.72 -8.51
C ASN A 78 9.35 5.99 -8.71
N ARG A 79 10.32 6.18 -7.83
CA ARG A 79 11.63 5.52 -7.88
C ARG A 79 11.53 4.03 -7.53
N VAL A 80 10.75 3.70 -6.52
CA VAL A 80 10.61 2.32 -6.04
C VAL A 80 9.97 1.41 -7.08
N LEU A 81 8.99 1.89 -7.83
CA LEU A 81 8.37 1.11 -8.90
C LEU A 81 9.36 0.78 -10.02
N THR A 82 10.18 1.75 -10.43
CA THR A 82 11.25 1.53 -11.42
C THR A 82 12.28 0.52 -10.91
N LEU A 83 12.70 0.65 -9.66
CA LEU A 83 13.65 -0.25 -9.02
C LEU A 83 13.09 -1.68 -8.92
N LEU A 84 11.85 -1.84 -8.50
CA LEU A 84 11.21 -3.15 -8.36
C LEU A 84 11.04 -3.86 -9.70
N ASN A 85 10.71 -3.14 -10.76
CA ASN A 85 10.65 -3.70 -12.11
C ASN A 85 12.01 -4.24 -12.55
N ALA A 86 13.07 -3.46 -12.34
CA ALA A 86 14.44 -3.91 -12.62
C ALA A 86 14.85 -5.13 -11.78
N CYS A 87 14.44 -5.15 -10.49
CA CYS A 87 14.68 -6.29 -9.61
C CYS A 87 13.96 -7.56 -10.09
N VAL A 88 12.72 -7.46 -10.56
CA VAL A 88 11.97 -8.58 -11.12
C VAL A 88 12.66 -9.13 -12.35
N ASP A 89 13.11 -8.27 -13.26
CA ASP A 89 13.80 -8.66 -14.49
C ASP A 89 15.10 -9.43 -14.21
N VAL A 90 15.90 -8.96 -13.25
CA VAL A 90 17.16 -9.61 -12.86
C VAL A 90 16.92 -10.91 -12.09
N MET A 91 15.96 -10.94 -11.16
CA MET A 91 15.71 -12.08 -10.29
C MET A 91 14.90 -13.20 -10.95
N SER A 92 14.12 -12.90 -12.00
CA SER A 92 13.33 -13.90 -12.73
C SER A 92 14.19 -14.98 -13.37
N SER A 93 15.45 -14.70 -13.65
CA SER A 93 16.41 -15.65 -14.24
C SER A 93 17.07 -16.60 -13.24
N GLY A 94 17.02 -16.32 -11.93
CA GLY A 94 17.78 -17.13 -10.95
C GLY A 94 17.15 -17.33 -9.57
N ALA A 95 16.19 -16.52 -9.16
CA ALA A 95 15.62 -16.54 -7.81
C ALA A 95 14.10 -16.24 -7.79
N MET A 96 13.32 -17.10 -8.43
CA MET A 96 11.86 -16.93 -8.63
C MET A 96 11.11 -16.51 -7.36
N LEU A 97 11.47 -17.05 -6.19
CA LEU A 97 10.80 -16.72 -4.93
C LEU A 97 11.01 -15.25 -4.50
N ASN A 98 12.18 -14.69 -4.78
CA ASN A 98 12.47 -13.28 -4.50
C ASN A 98 11.79 -12.36 -5.52
N ALA A 99 11.69 -12.80 -6.78
CA ALA A 99 10.92 -12.08 -7.80
C ALA A 99 9.44 -11.97 -7.42
N ILE A 100 8.82 -13.03 -6.89
CA ILE A 100 7.43 -12.99 -6.41
C ILE A 100 7.26 -11.94 -5.30
N VAL A 101 8.16 -11.89 -4.32
CA VAL A 101 8.10 -10.89 -3.24
C VAL A 101 8.27 -9.46 -3.78
N ALA A 102 9.14 -9.25 -4.78
CA ALA A 102 9.29 -7.95 -5.44
C ALA A 102 7.99 -7.55 -6.19
N MET A 103 7.33 -8.49 -6.85
CA MET A 103 6.03 -8.28 -7.50
C MET A 103 4.93 -7.94 -6.48
N GLU A 104 4.91 -8.62 -5.32
CA GLU A 104 3.98 -8.31 -4.23
C GLU A 104 4.17 -6.88 -3.71
N ILE A 105 5.41 -6.44 -3.48
CA ILE A 105 5.70 -5.06 -3.07
C ILE A 105 5.29 -4.07 -4.16
N SER A 106 5.53 -4.38 -5.43
CA SER A 106 5.10 -3.55 -6.56
C SER A 106 3.58 -3.37 -6.56
N HIS A 107 2.83 -4.45 -6.37
CA HIS A 107 1.37 -4.42 -6.24
C HIS A 107 0.93 -3.57 -5.03
N MET A 108 1.57 -3.74 -3.88
CA MET A 108 1.30 -2.94 -2.68
C MET A 108 1.54 -1.45 -2.90
N CYS A 109 2.58 -1.09 -3.66
CA CYS A 109 2.88 0.31 -4.02
C CYS A 109 1.81 0.91 -4.93
N VAL A 110 1.37 0.17 -5.95
CA VAL A 110 0.36 0.64 -6.90
C VAL A 110 -1.01 0.77 -6.25
N GLN A 111 -1.42 -0.22 -5.46
CA GLN A 111 -2.74 -0.28 -4.84
C GLN A 111 -2.84 0.39 -3.47
N ALA A 112 -1.72 0.82 -2.88
CA ALA A 112 -1.64 1.34 -1.51
C ALA A 112 -2.33 0.40 -0.51
N VAL A 113 -1.89 -0.85 -0.46
CA VAL A 113 -2.43 -1.92 0.41
C VAL A 113 -1.31 -2.77 0.99
N TRP A 114 -1.58 -3.44 2.10
CA TRP A 114 -0.73 -4.50 2.62
C TRP A 114 -1.07 -5.84 1.97
N ASP A 115 -0.10 -6.76 1.93
CA ASP A 115 -0.26 -8.15 1.46
C ASP A 115 -1.40 -8.90 2.13
N ARG A 116 -1.67 -8.58 3.41
CA ARG A 116 -2.72 -9.17 4.25
C ARG A 116 -4.06 -8.47 4.17
N ASP A 117 -4.15 -7.34 3.47
CA ASP A 117 -5.40 -6.59 3.34
C ASP A 117 -6.38 -7.36 2.44
N SER A 118 -7.68 -7.17 2.69
CA SER A 118 -8.72 -7.73 1.82
C SER A 118 -8.59 -7.21 0.39
N PRO A 119 -8.71 -8.06 -0.64
CA PRO A 119 -8.75 -7.63 -2.03
C PRO A 119 -9.80 -6.56 -2.32
N LEU A 120 -10.90 -6.54 -1.59
CA LEU A 120 -11.95 -5.51 -1.68
C LEU A 120 -11.46 -4.10 -1.34
N ARG A 121 -10.31 -3.96 -0.67
CA ARG A 121 -9.71 -2.64 -0.38
C ARG A 121 -9.20 -1.93 -1.64
N GLN A 122 -9.03 -2.64 -2.73
CA GLN A 122 -8.67 -2.07 -4.04
C GLN A 122 -9.84 -1.33 -4.71
N VAL A 123 -11.07 -1.69 -4.34
CA VAL A 123 -12.27 -1.07 -4.91
C VAL A 123 -12.37 0.39 -4.43
N PRO A 124 -12.57 1.36 -5.34
CA PRO A 124 -12.72 2.75 -4.97
C PRO A 124 -13.80 2.97 -3.91
N HIS A 125 -13.56 3.89 -2.99
CA HIS A 125 -14.48 4.29 -1.92
C HIS A 125 -14.82 3.21 -0.87
N PHE A 126 -14.26 2.00 -0.97
CA PHE A 126 -14.50 0.96 0.02
C PHE A 126 -13.79 1.28 1.33
N THR A 127 -14.57 1.37 2.39
CA THR A 127 -14.10 1.52 3.77
C THR A 127 -14.00 0.15 4.46
N ALA A 128 -13.34 0.09 5.61
CA ALA A 128 -13.29 -1.13 6.42
C ALA A 128 -14.71 -1.64 6.76
N ALA A 129 -15.65 -0.74 7.04
CA ALA A 129 -17.04 -1.10 7.33
C ALA A 129 -17.74 -1.70 6.10
N THR A 130 -17.53 -1.15 4.92
CA THR A 130 -18.07 -1.69 3.66
C THR A 130 -17.50 -3.08 3.40
N ILE A 131 -16.19 -3.27 3.57
CA ILE A 131 -15.53 -4.57 3.41
C ILE A 131 -16.11 -5.60 4.39
N GLN A 132 -16.32 -5.24 5.65
CA GLN A 132 -16.94 -6.13 6.63
C GLN A 132 -18.37 -6.55 6.25
N ARG A 133 -19.18 -5.61 5.72
CA ARG A 133 -20.52 -5.94 5.23
C ARG A 133 -20.50 -6.89 4.05
N CYS A 134 -19.57 -6.69 3.10
CA CYS A 134 -19.37 -7.60 1.97
C CYS A 134 -18.96 -9.00 2.46
N GLN A 135 -17.99 -9.08 3.35
CA GLN A 135 -17.51 -10.35 3.90
C GLN A 135 -18.59 -11.10 4.69
N ALA A 136 -19.45 -10.37 5.44
CA ALA A 136 -20.58 -10.96 6.14
C ALA A 136 -21.62 -11.59 5.20
N ARG A 137 -21.67 -11.16 3.92
CA ARG A 137 -22.50 -11.76 2.86
C ARG A 137 -21.74 -12.78 1.99
N GLY A 138 -20.54 -13.18 2.40
CA GLY A 138 -19.71 -14.15 1.68
C GLY A 138 -18.96 -13.57 0.47
N ILE A 139 -18.90 -12.25 0.31
CA ILE A 139 -18.20 -11.57 -0.75
C ILE A 139 -16.78 -11.22 -0.24
N HIS A 140 -15.77 -11.94 -0.69
CA HIS A 140 -14.41 -11.83 -0.16
C HIS A 140 -13.42 -11.19 -1.14
N ASP A 141 -13.77 -11.11 -2.42
CA ASP A 141 -12.91 -10.55 -3.47
C ASP A 141 -13.73 -9.75 -4.51
N VAL A 142 -13.01 -9.10 -5.43
CA VAL A 142 -13.61 -8.24 -6.47
C VAL A 142 -14.44 -9.04 -7.47
N TYR A 143 -14.05 -10.27 -7.77
CA TYR A 143 -14.77 -11.12 -8.72
C TYR A 143 -16.12 -11.54 -8.13
N ALA A 144 -16.13 -12.01 -6.88
CA ALA A 144 -17.39 -12.34 -6.18
C ALA A 144 -18.31 -11.12 -6.07
N LEU A 145 -17.75 -9.92 -5.87
CA LEU A 145 -18.51 -8.68 -5.88
C LEU A 145 -19.12 -8.38 -7.25
N ALA A 146 -18.33 -8.51 -8.30
CA ALA A 146 -18.76 -8.26 -9.67
C ALA A 146 -19.88 -9.24 -10.13
N ASP A 147 -19.81 -10.49 -9.68
CA ASP A 147 -20.80 -11.51 -9.99
C ASP A 147 -22.15 -11.25 -9.30
N VAL A 148 -22.14 -10.75 -8.06
CA VAL A 148 -23.34 -10.59 -7.24
C VAL A 148 -24.03 -9.23 -7.45
N LEU A 149 -23.27 -8.16 -7.72
CA LEU A 149 -23.82 -6.80 -7.87
C LEU A 149 -24.92 -6.65 -8.92
N PRO A 150 -24.84 -7.28 -10.11
CA PRO A 150 -25.90 -7.17 -11.14
C PRO A 150 -27.24 -7.73 -10.69
N ASP A 151 -27.22 -8.81 -9.90
CA ASP A 151 -28.41 -9.53 -9.44
C ASP A 151 -29.07 -8.90 -8.21
N MET A 152 -28.38 -7.98 -7.53
CA MET A 152 -28.91 -7.26 -6.37
C MET A 152 -29.91 -6.18 -6.77
N SER A 153 -30.99 -6.03 -6.01
CA SER A 153 -31.88 -4.89 -6.09
C SER A 153 -31.14 -3.59 -5.71
N GLN A 154 -31.69 -2.45 -6.16
CA GLN A 154 -31.13 -1.13 -5.80
C GLN A 154 -31.01 -0.95 -4.29
N HIS A 155 -32.04 -1.38 -3.56
CA HIS A 155 -32.08 -1.27 -2.11
C HIS A 155 -30.98 -2.10 -1.42
N GLU A 156 -30.76 -3.33 -1.86
CA GLU A 156 -29.70 -4.20 -1.35
C GLU A 156 -28.29 -3.66 -1.63
N ARG A 157 -28.07 -3.07 -2.82
CA ARG A 157 -26.82 -2.39 -3.15
C ARG A 157 -26.56 -1.20 -2.25
N ASP A 158 -27.58 -0.36 -2.05
CA ASP A 158 -27.49 0.83 -1.21
C ASP A 158 -27.20 0.46 0.25
N GLU A 159 -27.83 -0.60 0.75
CA GLU A 159 -27.59 -1.12 2.11
C GLU A 159 -26.17 -1.71 2.27
N LEU A 160 -25.72 -2.47 1.28
CA LEU A 160 -24.42 -3.13 1.31
C LEU A 160 -23.27 -2.14 1.18
N LEU A 161 -23.32 -1.28 0.18
CA LEU A 161 -22.21 -0.43 -0.18
C LEU A 161 -22.23 0.92 0.54
N GLN A 162 -23.44 1.50 0.76
CA GLN A 162 -23.62 2.84 1.34
C GLN A 162 -22.84 3.92 0.59
N LEU A 163 -22.80 3.82 -0.75
CA LEU A 163 -22.13 4.73 -1.65
C LEU A 163 -23.14 5.64 -2.35
N ASN A 164 -22.77 6.89 -2.62
CA ASN A 164 -23.59 7.76 -3.43
C ASN A 164 -23.51 7.39 -4.92
N LYS A 165 -24.42 7.96 -5.76
CA LYS A 165 -24.50 7.64 -7.20
C LYS A 165 -23.19 7.86 -7.96
N ARG A 166 -22.40 8.90 -7.59
CA ARG A 166 -21.11 9.18 -8.20
C ARG A 166 -20.08 8.12 -7.83
N GLN A 167 -20.01 7.77 -6.55
CA GLN A 167 -19.12 6.72 -6.04
C GLN A 167 -19.46 5.34 -6.63
N LEU A 168 -20.76 5.05 -6.83
CA LEU A 168 -21.17 3.81 -7.50
C LEU A 168 -20.72 3.77 -8.96
N ALA A 169 -20.74 4.90 -9.67
CA ALA A 169 -20.21 4.98 -11.02
C ALA A 169 -18.70 4.71 -11.07
N ASP A 170 -17.94 5.23 -10.10
CA ASP A 170 -16.49 4.98 -9.99
C ASP A 170 -16.17 3.50 -9.72
N VAL A 171 -17.05 2.78 -9.01
CA VAL A 171 -16.90 1.32 -8.73
C VAL A 171 -17.20 0.47 -9.96
N ALA A 172 -18.08 0.95 -10.86
CA ALA A 172 -18.51 0.24 -12.07
C ALA A 172 -17.54 0.40 -13.25
N THR A 173 -16.53 1.27 -13.12
CA THR A 173 -15.50 1.53 -14.14
C THR A 173 -14.27 0.68 -13.90
#